data_083facd487a3a5801eef308d9441c014
#
_entry.id   083facd487a3a5801eef308d9441c014
#
_cell.length_a   1.000
_cell.length_b   1.000
_cell.length_c   1.000
_cell.angle_alpha   90.00
_cell.angle_beta   90.00
_cell.angle_gamma   90.00
#
_symmetry.space_group_name_H-M   'P 1'
#
loop_
_entity.id
_entity.type
_entity.pdbx_description
1 polymer ?
#
loop_
_entity_poly.entity_id
_entity_poly.type
_entity_poly.pdbx_seq_one_letter_code
_entity_poly.pdbx_strand_id
1 'polypeptide(L)'
;ALRLDPGLAFGTGTHATTALILEWLDRQTWRQQSVLDYGAGSGVLGIAALLLGAGSCRAVDTDPQAITATNENAALNQVDQHIVATLPEAFEPAQYDVVLANILAAPLVLLAQNLMDCLAKDGMLVLSGIMSSQQVMVEQAYEGRVRFVDQFERDGWVCLVAKLC
;
A
#
# COMPACT_ATOMS: atom_id res chain seq x y z
N ALA A 1 -16.83 -8.13 -7.09
CA ALA A 1 -15.82 -7.59 -8.00
C ALA A 1 -15.44 -6.17 -7.57
N LEU A 2 -14.19 -5.85 -7.69
CA LEU A 2 -13.68 -4.51 -7.37
C LEU A 2 -14.23 -3.49 -8.38
N ARG A 3 -14.76 -2.37 -7.88
CA ARG A 3 -15.32 -1.29 -8.71
C ARG A 3 -14.58 0.01 -8.41
N LEU A 4 -14.20 0.73 -9.45
CA LEU A 4 -13.46 1.99 -9.35
C LEU A 4 -14.09 3.06 -10.23
N ASP A 5 -14.04 4.32 -9.77
CA ASP A 5 -14.35 5.47 -10.60
C ASP A 5 -13.02 6.05 -11.12
N PRO A 6 -12.71 5.87 -12.39
CA PRO A 6 -11.41 6.29 -12.95
C PRO A 6 -11.28 7.80 -13.11
N GLY A 7 -12.35 8.55 -12.95
CA GLY A 7 -12.32 10.02 -13.13
C GLY A 7 -11.87 10.80 -11.92
N LEU A 8 -11.78 10.19 -10.73
CA LEU A 8 -11.60 10.93 -9.48
C LEU A 8 -10.15 11.00 -9.00
N ALA A 9 -9.35 9.98 -9.24
CA ALA A 9 -7.93 9.99 -8.88
C ALA A 9 -7.17 8.99 -9.72
N PHE A 10 -5.91 9.27 -9.91
CA PHE A 10 -5.01 8.36 -10.59
C PHE A 10 -4.23 7.59 -9.53
N GLY A 11 -4.14 6.28 -9.68
CA GLY A 11 -3.17 5.51 -8.95
C GLY A 11 -1.78 6.01 -9.30
N THR A 12 -0.88 5.96 -8.34
CA THR A 12 0.51 6.26 -8.63
C THR A 12 1.13 5.13 -9.42
N GLY A 13 1.93 5.46 -10.39
CA GLY A 13 2.61 4.48 -11.20
C GLY A 13 1.72 3.91 -12.29
N THR A 14 2.12 2.79 -12.81
CA THR A 14 1.53 2.13 -13.95
C THR A 14 0.60 1.00 -13.53
N HIS A 15 -0.14 0.45 -14.51
CA HIS A 15 -0.91 -0.77 -14.29
C HIS A 15 -0.04 -1.91 -13.75
N ALA A 16 1.23 -2.00 -14.16
CA ALA A 16 2.14 -3.04 -13.71
C ALA A 16 2.39 -2.94 -12.19
N THR A 17 2.64 -1.75 -11.66
CA THR A 17 2.93 -1.56 -10.24
C THR A 17 1.75 -1.93 -9.36
N THR A 18 0.54 -1.55 -9.77
CA THR A 18 -0.69 -1.88 -9.07
C THR A 18 -0.99 -3.38 -9.18
N ALA A 19 -0.85 -3.94 -10.39
CA ALA A 19 -1.11 -5.36 -10.63
C ALA A 19 -0.23 -6.27 -9.77
N LEU A 20 1.05 -5.91 -9.60
CA LEU A 20 1.96 -6.70 -8.77
C LEU A 20 1.48 -6.81 -7.32
N ILE A 21 1.02 -5.70 -6.74
CA ILE A 21 0.48 -5.74 -5.37
C ILE A 21 -0.85 -6.48 -5.32
N LEU A 22 -1.75 -6.23 -6.27
CA LEU A 22 -3.04 -6.93 -6.31
C LEU A 22 -2.87 -8.44 -6.37
N GLU A 23 -1.91 -8.92 -7.17
CA GLU A 23 -1.61 -10.34 -7.26
C GLU A 23 -1.04 -10.88 -5.94
N TRP A 24 -0.21 -10.10 -5.28
CA TRP A 24 0.30 -10.48 -3.96
C TRP A 24 -0.82 -10.56 -2.94
N LEU A 25 -1.72 -9.58 -2.89
CA LEU A 25 -2.88 -9.58 -2.00
C LEU A 25 -3.75 -10.83 -2.20
N ASP A 26 -3.97 -11.19 -3.46
CA ASP A 26 -4.80 -12.34 -3.82
C ASP A 26 -4.22 -13.68 -3.35
N ARG A 27 -2.90 -13.75 -3.19
CA ARG A 27 -2.22 -14.97 -2.73
C ARG A 27 -2.16 -15.11 -1.22
N GLN A 28 -2.54 -14.07 -0.46
CA GLN A 28 -2.47 -14.11 1.00
C GLN A 28 -3.68 -14.81 1.60
N THR A 29 -3.51 -15.35 2.82
CA THR A 29 -4.62 -15.83 3.63
C THR A 29 -5.05 -14.70 4.56
N TRP A 30 -6.24 -14.20 4.36
CA TRP A 30 -6.75 -13.05 5.12
C TRP A 30 -7.54 -13.50 6.33
N ARG A 31 -7.26 -12.89 7.49
CA ARG A 31 -7.89 -13.18 8.78
C ARG A 31 -8.11 -11.92 9.57
N GLN A 32 -8.80 -10.94 8.98
CA GLN A 32 -9.14 -9.68 9.63
C GLN A 32 -7.92 -8.81 9.95
N GLN A 33 -6.84 -8.90 9.20
CA GLN A 33 -5.64 -8.08 9.41
C GLN A 33 -5.94 -6.60 9.22
N SER A 34 -5.18 -5.77 9.94
CA SER A 34 -5.18 -4.33 9.75
C SER A 34 -4.23 -3.96 8.61
N VAL A 35 -4.67 -3.03 7.75
CA VAL A 35 -3.92 -2.62 6.56
C VAL A 35 -3.71 -1.11 6.57
N LEU A 36 -2.49 -0.69 6.26
CA LEU A 36 -2.18 0.70 5.94
C LEU A 36 -1.88 0.77 4.44
N ASP A 37 -2.60 1.62 3.73
CA ASP A 37 -2.37 1.91 2.31
C ASP A 37 -1.83 3.32 2.19
N TYR A 38 -0.52 3.45 2.11
CA TYR A 38 0.15 4.75 2.08
C TYR A 38 0.41 5.19 0.64
N GLY A 39 -0.13 6.34 0.26
CA GLY A 39 -0.19 6.77 -1.11
C GLY A 39 -1.36 6.12 -1.84
N ALA A 40 -2.52 6.11 -1.21
CA ALA A 40 -3.66 5.29 -1.61
C ALA A 40 -4.22 5.58 -3.00
N GLY A 41 -4.12 6.82 -3.47
CA GLY A 41 -4.67 7.21 -4.77
C GLY A 41 -6.18 6.96 -4.83
N SER A 42 -6.59 6.07 -5.72
CA SER A 42 -8.00 5.68 -5.85
C SER A 42 -8.50 4.78 -4.72
N GLY A 43 -7.61 4.29 -3.87
CA GLY A 43 -7.94 3.37 -2.80
C GLY A 43 -8.02 1.91 -3.23
N VAL A 44 -7.61 1.60 -4.46
CA VAL A 44 -7.79 0.26 -5.04
C VAL A 44 -7.15 -0.85 -4.21
N LEU A 45 -5.96 -0.62 -3.66
CA LEU A 45 -5.23 -1.66 -2.92
C LEU A 45 -5.87 -1.95 -1.57
N GLY A 46 -6.17 -0.90 -0.80
CA GLY A 46 -6.84 -1.06 0.50
C GLY A 46 -8.22 -1.67 0.37
N ILE A 47 -8.98 -1.23 -0.64
CA ILE A 47 -10.32 -1.77 -0.91
C ILE A 47 -10.21 -3.25 -1.30
N ALA A 48 -9.25 -3.60 -2.17
CA ALA A 48 -9.04 -5.00 -2.56
C ALA A 48 -8.72 -5.87 -1.34
N ALA A 49 -7.86 -5.39 -0.44
CA ALA A 49 -7.52 -6.11 0.78
C ALA A 49 -8.77 -6.37 1.64
N LEU A 50 -9.64 -5.36 1.80
CA LEU A 50 -10.90 -5.52 2.54
C LEU A 50 -11.83 -6.52 1.88
N LEU A 51 -11.94 -6.51 0.55
CA LEU A 51 -12.77 -7.48 -0.18
C LEU A 51 -12.23 -8.90 -0.04
N LEU A 52 -10.93 -9.06 0.16
CA LEU A 52 -10.30 -10.37 0.32
C LEU A 52 -10.34 -10.90 1.77
N GLY A 53 -10.67 -10.05 2.73
CA GLY A 53 -10.82 -10.49 4.12
C GLY A 53 -10.04 -9.73 5.16
N ALA A 54 -9.40 -8.61 4.82
CA ALA A 54 -8.81 -7.71 5.81
C ALA A 54 -9.90 -7.13 6.72
N GLY A 55 -9.54 -6.83 7.95
CA GLY A 55 -10.51 -6.33 8.94
C GLY A 55 -10.70 -4.83 8.89
N SER A 56 -9.66 -4.09 8.59
CA SER A 56 -9.68 -2.63 8.55
C SER A 56 -8.59 -2.09 7.66
N CYS A 57 -8.79 -0.88 7.16
CA CYS A 57 -7.80 -0.18 6.35
C CYS A 57 -7.73 1.29 6.73
N ARG A 58 -6.53 1.80 6.87
CA ARG A 58 -6.26 3.23 6.91
C ARG A 58 -5.59 3.59 5.60
N ALA A 59 -6.18 4.50 4.85
CA ALA A 59 -5.63 4.99 3.59
C ALA A 59 -5.10 6.41 3.81
N VAL A 60 -3.89 6.67 3.34
CA VAL A 60 -3.23 7.98 3.49
C VAL A 60 -2.79 8.47 2.13
N ASP A 61 -3.06 9.72 1.82
CA ASP A 61 -2.59 10.37 0.61
C ASP A 61 -2.46 11.87 0.83
N THR A 62 -1.51 12.50 0.13
CA THR A 62 -1.29 13.94 0.21
C THR A 62 -2.31 14.73 -0.60
N ASP A 63 -3.00 14.09 -1.53
CA ASP A 63 -3.95 14.71 -2.45
C ASP A 63 -5.38 14.60 -1.91
N PRO A 64 -6.07 15.73 -1.63
CA PRO A 64 -7.47 15.68 -1.21
C PRO A 64 -8.39 14.95 -2.20
N GLN A 65 -8.07 14.98 -3.49
CA GLN A 65 -8.85 14.24 -4.49
C GLN A 65 -8.72 12.73 -4.29
N ALA A 66 -7.56 12.26 -3.83
CA ALA A 66 -7.36 10.86 -3.53
C ALA A 66 -8.23 10.42 -2.34
N ILE A 67 -8.38 11.29 -1.33
CA ILE A 67 -9.25 11.00 -0.18
C ILE A 67 -10.69 10.84 -0.66
N THR A 68 -11.17 11.78 -1.48
CA THR A 68 -12.52 11.72 -2.06
C THR A 68 -12.71 10.45 -2.88
N ALA A 69 -11.76 10.15 -3.77
CA ALA A 69 -11.83 8.97 -4.63
C ALA A 69 -11.85 7.68 -3.83
N THR A 70 -11.00 7.58 -2.81
CA THR A 70 -10.97 6.41 -1.93
C THR A 70 -12.32 6.21 -1.24
N ASN A 71 -12.91 7.27 -0.70
CA ASN A 71 -14.21 7.19 -0.02
C ASN A 71 -15.32 6.79 -0.98
N GLU A 72 -15.35 7.34 -2.18
CA GLU A 72 -16.36 6.99 -3.17
C GLU A 72 -16.20 5.56 -3.67
N ASN A 73 -14.98 5.12 -3.95
CA ASN A 73 -14.73 3.75 -4.38
C ASN A 73 -15.01 2.75 -3.27
N ALA A 74 -14.74 3.11 -2.01
CA ALA A 74 -15.08 2.26 -0.87
C ALA A 74 -16.59 2.08 -0.75
N ALA A 75 -17.37 3.15 -0.95
CA ALA A 75 -18.83 3.07 -0.92
C ALA A 75 -19.35 2.20 -2.07
N LEU A 76 -18.79 2.35 -3.29
CA LEU A 76 -19.16 1.52 -4.44
C LEU A 76 -18.94 0.02 -4.18
N ASN A 77 -17.95 -0.32 -3.37
CA ASN A 77 -17.60 -1.69 -3.05
C ASN A 77 -18.16 -2.14 -1.70
N GLN A 78 -18.95 -1.30 -1.04
CA GLN A 78 -19.62 -1.60 0.24
C GLN A 78 -18.65 -1.94 1.37
N VAL A 79 -17.48 -1.29 1.37
CA VAL A 79 -16.46 -1.44 2.42
C VAL A 79 -16.15 -0.11 3.13
N ASP A 80 -16.96 0.91 2.90
CA ASP A 80 -16.72 2.26 3.43
C ASP A 80 -16.73 2.33 4.97
N GLN A 81 -17.33 1.37 5.65
CA GLN A 81 -17.31 1.33 7.11
C GLN A 81 -16.03 0.72 7.68
N HIS A 82 -15.20 0.14 6.84
CA HIS A 82 -13.96 -0.53 7.25
C HIS A 82 -12.70 0.20 6.81
N ILE A 83 -12.84 1.37 6.18
CA ILE A 83 -11.71 2.16 5.70
C ILE A 83 -11.87 3.61 6.14
N VAL A 84 -10.74 4.20 6.57
CA VAL A 84 -10.66 5.63 6.89
C VAL A 84 -9.55 6.22 6.05
N ALA A 85 -9.88 7.21 5.22
CA ALA A 85 -8.93 7.90 4.36
C ALA A 85 -8.60 9.26 4.94
N THR A 86 -7.31 9.58 5.08
CA THR A 86 -6.85 10.84 5.67
C THR A 86 -5.65 11.40 4.95
N LEU A 87 -5.47 12.72 5.07
CA LEU A 87 -4.21 13.37 4.72
C LEU A 87 -3.14 13.01 5.76
N PRO A 88 -1.84 13.09 5.41
CA PRO A 88 -0.77 12.74 6.36
C PRO A 88 -0.84 13.51 7.68
N GLU A 89 -1.27 14.77 7.66
CA GLU A 89 -1.35 15.62 8.86
C GLU A 89 -2.36 15.06 9.89
N ALA A 90 -3.37 14.36 9.42
CA ALA A 90 -4.41 13.78 10.29
C ALA A 90 -4.15 12.30 10.59
N PHE A 91 -3.08 11.74 10.05
CA PHE A 91 -2.74 10.35 10.29
C PHE A 91 -2.01 10.22 11.63
N GLU A 92 -2.58 9.45 12.53
CA GLU A 92 -1.93 9.12 13.80
C GLU A 92 -1.12 7.84 13.63
N PRO A 93 0.17 7.87 13.96
CA PRO A 93 1.00 6.67 13.84
C PRO A 93 0.44 5.50 14.65
N ALA A 94 0.36 4.35 14.03
CA ALA A 94 -0.10 3.11 14.64
C ALA A 94 0.61 1.96 13.94
N GLN A 95 0.45 0.75 14.46
CA GLN A 95 1.04 -0.43 13.85
C GLN A 95 -0.01 -1.23 13.11
N TYR A 96 0.39 -1.77 11.96
CA TYR A 96 -0.48 -2.50 11.06
C TYR A 96 0.12 -3.85 10.70
N ASP A 97 -0.75 -4.82 10.46
CA ASP A 97 -0.33 -6.15 10.04
C ASP A 97 0.21 -6.15 8.61
N VAL A 98 -0.31 -5.27 7.77
CA VAL A 98 0.14 -5.12 6.38
C VAL A 98 0.27 -3.64 6.06
N VAL A 99 1.44 -3.24 5.58
CA VAL A 99 1.70 -1.88 5.12
C VAL A 99 1.98 -1.94 3.62
N LEU A 100 1.14 -1.27 2.84
CA LEU A 100 1.25 -1.18 1.39
C LEU A 100 1.69 0.22 1.01
N ALA A 101 2.67 0.34 0.14
CA ALA A 101 3.07 1.63 -0.41
C ALA A 101 3.38 1.48 -1.90
N ASN A 102 2.50 2.00 -2.73
CA ASN A 102 2.68 2.03 -4.19
C ASN A 102 2.95 3.48 -4.60
N ILE A 103 4.17 3.92 -4.34
CA ILE A 103 4.64 5.28 -4.61
C ILE A 103 6.01 5.19 -5.28
N LEU A 104 6.53 6.32 -5.74
CA LEU A 104 7.82 6.33 -6.42
C LEU A 104 8.98 6.06 -5.46
N ALA A 105 10.14 5.67 -6.01
CA ALA A 105 11.30 5.27 -5.21
C ALA A 105 11.80 6.36 -4.27
N ALA A 106 11.87 7.61 -4.72
CA ALA A 106 12.36 8.70 -3.87
C ALA A 106 11.48 8.91 -2.62
N PRO A 107 10.15 8.99 -2.72
CA PRO A 107 9.29 9.01 -1.53
C PRO A 107 9.44 7.77 -0.66
N LEU A 108 9.62 6.58 -1.23
CA LEU A 108 9.83 5.36 -0.45
C LEU A 108 11.08 5.47 0.42
N VAL A 109 12.15 6.06 -0.10
CA VAL A 109 13.38 6.28 0.64
C VAL A 109 13.16 7.31 1.77
N LEU A 110 12.50 8.42 1.45
CA LEU A 110 12.22 9.47 2.44
C LEU A 110 11.33 8.99 3.58
N LEU A 111 10.36 8.13 3.27
CA LEU A 111 9.36 7.66 4.23
C LEU A 111 9.76 6.34 4.90
N ALA A 112 10.96 5.82 4.61
CA ALA A 112 11.36 4.50 5.09
C ALA A 112 11.16 4.31 6.59
N GLN A 113 11.65 5.26 7.40
CA GLN A 113 11.52 5.19 8.85
C GLN A 113 10.04 5.18 9.27
N ASN A 114 9.26 6.07 8.68
CA ASN A 114 7.83 6.18 9.01
C ASN A 114 7.08 4.90 8.67
N LEU A 115 7.34 4.33 7.50
CA LEU A 115 6.66 3.11 7.07
C LEU A 115 7.08 1.91 7.94
N MET A 116 8.36 1.80 8.27
CA MET A 116 8.83 0.71 9.15
C MET A 116 8.24 0.84 10.57
N ASP A 117 8.08 2.07 11.07
CA ASP A 117 7.48 2.30 12.38
C ASP A 117 6.01 1.89 12.43
N CYS A 118 5.36 1.77 11.28
CA CYS A 118 3.96 1.33 11.18
C CYS A 118 3.80 -0.18 11.05
N LEU A 119 4.88 -0.95 11.07
CA LEU A 119 4.80 -2.41 10.99
C LEU A 119 4.59 -3.02 12.37
N ALA A 120 3.54 -3.81 12.50
CA ALA A 120 3.33 -4.65 13.67
C ALA A 120 4.34 -5.81 13.64
N LYS A 121 4.54 -6.44 14.81
CA LYS A 121 5.34 -7.65 14.88
C LYS A 121 4.75 -8.69 13.92
N ASP A 122 5.61 -9.32 13.13
CA ASP A 122 5.23 -10.26 12.07
C ASP A 122 4.43 -9.62 10.93
N GLY A 123 4.40 -8.29 10.89
CA GLY A 123 3.74 -7.56 9.81
C GLY A 123 4.51 -7.62 8.50
N MET A 124 3.79 -7.41 7.42
CA MET A 124 4.35 -7.44 6.06
C MET A 124 4.38 -6.03 5.47
N LEU A 125 5.52 -5.66 4.91
CA LEU A 125 5.69 -4.41 4.18
C LEU A 125 5.78 -4.72 2.69
N VAL A 126 4.93 -4.10 1.88
CA VAL A 126 4.89 -4.31 0.44
C VAL A 126 5.11 -2.99 -0.27
N LEU A 127 6.21 -2.90 -1.01
CA LEU A 127 6.63 -1.69 -1.70
C LEU A 127 6.56 -1.90 -3.21
N SER A 128 5.91 -1.00 -3.93
CA SER A 128 5.84 -1.03 -5.40
C SER A 128 5.97 0.39 -5.95
N GLY A 129 6.06 0.51 -7.26
CA GLY A 129 6.34 1.80 -7.89
C GLY A 129 7.84 2.04 -8.06
N ILE A 130 8.63 0.97 -7.99
CA ILE A 130 10.09 0.99 -8.04
C ILE A 130 10.55 0.49 -9.41
N MET A 131 11.35 1.27 -10.12
CA MET A 131 11.99 0.77 -11.34
C MET A 131 13.12 -0.17 -10.94
N SER A 132 13.40 -1.17 -11.80
CA SER A 132 14.47 -2.14 -11.55
C SER A 132 15.80 -1.48 -11.21
N SER A 133 16.13 -0.37 -11.87
CA SER A 133 17.36 0.39 -11.61
C SER A 133 17.40 1.07 -10.27
N GLN A 134 16.26 1.19 -9.56
CA GLN A 134 16.15 1.86 -8.27
C GLN A 134 16.05 0.89 -7.10
N GLN A 135 16.03 -0.40 -7.36
CA GLN A 135 15.79 -1.42 -6.35
C GLN A 135 16.81 -1.37 -5.22
N VAL A 136 18.09 -1.32 -5.56
CA VAL A 136 19.17 -1.31 -4.56
C VAL A 136 19.07 -0.08 -3.66
N MET A 137 18.79 1.08 -4.23
CA MET A 137 18.63 2.32 -3.48
C MET A 137 17.50 2.21 -2.45
N VAL A 138 16.37 1.65 -2.86
CA VAL A 138 15.23 1.45 -1.97
C VAL A 138 15.57 0.44 -0.87
N GLU A 139 16.15 -0.70 -1.23
CA GLU A 139 16.52 -1.73 -0.26
C GLU A 139 17.46 -1.18 0.82
N GLN A 140 18.43 -0.35 0.42
CA GLN A 140 19.40 0.25 1.34
C GLN A 140 18.73 1.14 2.39
N ALA A 141 17.65 1.84 2.01
CA ALA A 141 16.94 2.71 2.94
C ALA A 141 16.23 1.94 4.06
N TYR A 142 15.99 0.66 3.86
CA TYR A 142 15.27 -0.20 4.82
C TYR A 142 16.20 -1.19 5.54
N GLU A 143 17.50 -1.17 5.23
CA GLU A 143 18.47 -2.08 5.84
C GLU A 143 18.49 -1.98 7.36
N GLY A 144 18.72 -3.12 8.01
CA GLY A 144 18.91 -3.21 9.46
C GLY A 144 17.63 -3.40 10.25
N ARG A 145 16.47 -3.03 9.71
CA ARG A 145 15.20 -3.18 10.41
C ARG A 145 14.27 -4.19 9.76
N VAL A 146 14.38 -4.37 8.45
CA VAL A 146 13.57 -5.35 7.73
C VAL A 146 14.47 -6.29 6.94
N ARG A 147 13.96 -7.47 6.63
CA ARG A 147 14.55 -8.38 5.66
C ARG A 147 13.58 -8.55 4.51
N PHE A 148 14.08 -8.50 3.29
CA PHE A 148 13.26 -8.70 2.11
C PHE A 148 13.08 -10.20 1.91
N VAL A 149 11.83 -10.65 1.87
CA VAL A 149 11.48 -12.07 1.82
C VAL A 149 10.98 -12.51 0.46
N ASP A 150 10.59 -11.55 -0.40
CA ASP A 150 10.11 -11.86 -1.74
C ASP A 150 10.24 -10.64 -2.64
N GLN A 151 10.25 -10.88 -3.95
CA GLN A 151 10.23 -9.81 -4.94
C GLN A 151 9.58 -10.30 -6.24
N PHE A 152 8.95 -9.37 -6.95
CA PHE A 152 8.29 -9.63 -8.23
C PHE A 152 8.63 -8.51 -9.20
N GLU A 153 8.69 -8.83 -10.49
CA GLU A 153 9.00 -7.85 -11.53
C GLU A 153 8.05 -8.00 -12.71
N ARG A 154 7.66 -6.86 -13.28
CA ARG A 154 6.85 -6.81 -14.49
C ARG A 154 7.16 -5.52 -15.24
N ASP A 155 7.52 -5.64 -16.52
CA ASP A 155 7.77 -4.50 -17.40
C ASP A 155 8.78 -3.49 -16.83
N GLY A 156 9.81 -3.99 -16.13
CA GLY A 156 10.84 -3.15 -15.52
C GLY A 156 10.47 -2.54 -14.17
N TRP A 157 9.29 -2.88 -13.64
CA TRP A 157 8.84 -2.45 -12.31
C TRP A 157 8.97 -3.58 -11.30
N VAL A 158 9.37 -3.23 -10.09
CA VAL A 158 9.66 -4.20 -9.04
C VAL A 158 8.73 -3.97 -7.85
N CYS A 159 8.23 -5.07 -7.29
CA CYS A 159 7.50 -5.09 -6.03
C CYS A 159 8.34 -5.85 -5.01
N LEU A 160 8.57 -5.26 -3.85
CA LEU A 160 9.37 -5.85 -2.78
C LEU A 160 8.49 -6.15 -1.59
N VAL A 161 8.69 -7.32 -0.98
CA VAL A 161 7.98 -7.74 0.22
C VAL A 161 9.00 -7.96 1.34
N ALA A 162 8.75 -7.36 2.50
CA ALA A 162 9.67 -7.41 3.62
C ALA A 162 8.94 -7.67 4.93
N LYS A 163 9.69 -8.12 5.93
CA LYS A 163 9.25 -8.32 7.32
C LYS A 163 10.24 -7.67 8.26
N LEU A 164 9.80 -7.29 9.46
CA LEU A 164 10.71 -6.85 10.50
C LEU A 164 11.70 -7.98 10.85
N CYS A 165 12.95 -7.56 11.10
CA CYS A 165 13.97 -8.50 11.55
C CYS A 165 13.66 -9.04 12.94
#